data_927748deb261c365060db7328a7b2bf1
#
_entry.id   927748deb261c365060db7328a7b2bf1
#
_cell.length_a   1.000
_cell.length_b   1.000
_cell.length_c   1.000
_cell.angle_alpha   90.00
_cell.angle_beta   90.00
_cell.angle_gamma   90.00
#
_symmetry.space_group_name_H-M   'P 1'
#
loop_
_entity.id
_entity.type
_entity.pdbx_description
1 polymer ?
#
loop_
_entity_poly.entity_id
_entity_poly.type
_entity_poly.pdbx_seq_one_letter_code
_entity_poly.pdbx_strand_id
1 'polypeptide(L)'
;MKICISVGHGRSAGGGYDSGAVGGGFHEFRIARKIGFYIAEALKNYGCDTVLINYDADMYLTDRIAYVNRENFDLAAEIHLNAGGGTGSEVYYKHTDEGGKKLAAKISAGIAKTFSLRDRGAKTKLNSAGGDYFGFVRSVRCRSLLIETVFIDSSSDRKNVETEAGQKKCGESIAASIAEFYGLCVKNEPQKVAQYADIRAGDRVKIIGKNYATGQRVPSWVKLRTHTVAKVEPSRALLKEINSWVRLSDLKLAARPSVSVGSV
;
A
#
# COMPACT_ATOMS: atom_id res chain seq x y z
N MET A 1 7.56 -11.51 -9.85
CA MET A 1 8.38 -10.43 -9.23
C MET A 1 7.92 -10.27 -7.80
N LYS A 2 8.86 -10.28 -6.84
CA LYS A 2 8.58 -10.09 -5.40
C LYS A 2 8.99 -8.69 -4.98
N ILE A 3 8.05 -7.89 -4.46
CA ILE A 3 8.26 -6.48 -4.16
C ILE A 3 7.94 -6.20 -2.70
N CYS A 4 8.85 -5.50 -2.00
CA CYS A 4 8.61 -4.97 -0.66
C CYS A 4 8.20 -3.50 -0.74
N ILE A 5 7.06 -3.15 -0.15
CA ILE A 5 6.66 -1.78 0.12
C ILE A 5 6.85 -1.54 1.61
N SER A 6 7.73 -0.62 1.95
CA SER A 6 8.03 -0.21 3.33
C SER A 6 7.39 1.14 3.62
N VAL A 7 6.78 1.30 4.77
CA VAL A 7 6.33 2.62 5.23
C VAL A 7 7.45 3.27 6.03
N GLY A 8 7.86 4.48 5.65
CA GLY A 8 8.84 5.27 6.41
C GLY A 8 8.31 5.66 7.79
N HIS A 9 9.19 5.97 8.75
CA HIS A 9 8.81 6.37 10.12
C HIS A 9 8.00 5.30 10.89
N GLY A 10 7.06 5.70 11.71
CA GLY A 10 6.18 4.85 12.52
C GLY A 10 6.77 4.49 13.88
N ARG A 11 8.00 3.97 13.92
CA ARG A 11 8.70 3.59 15.14
C ARG A 11 10.08 4.26 15.23
N SER A 12 10.38 4.88 16.36
CA SER A 12 11.69 5.47 16.65
C SER A 12 12.68 4.43 17.22
N ALA A 13 13.96 4.78 17.24
CA ALA A 13 15.01 3.94 17.84
C ALA A 13 14.74 3.59 19.32
N GLY A 14 14.12 4.51 20.07
CA GLY A 14 13.73 4.31 21.46
C GLY A 14 12.42 3.55 21.66
N GLY A 15 11.80 3.04 20.59
CA GLY A 15 10.56 2.25 20.64
C GLY A 15 9.28 3.10 20.69
N GLY A 16 9.39 4.43 20.74
CA GLY A 16 8.23 5.35 20.69
C GLY A 16 7.70 5.53 19.26
N TYR A 17 6.55 6.19 19.16
CA TYR A 17 5.95 6.55 17.86
C TYR A 17 6.74 7.68 17.18
N ASP A 18 7.04 7.50 15.90
CA ASP A 18 7.64 8.50 15.02
C ASP A 18 6.63 8.86 13.93
N SER A 19 6.12 10.08 13.99
CA SER A 19 5.12 10.56 13.03
C SER A 19 5.70 10.91 11.66
N GLY A 20 7.03 11.01 11.55
CA GLY A 20 7.66 11.70 10.44
C GLY A 20 7.36 13.19 10.45
N ALA A 21 7.51 13.86 9.31
CA ALA A 21 7.19 15.27 9.16
C ALA A 21 5.70 15.56 9.42
N VAL A 22 5.43 16.81 9.85
CA VAL A 22 4.07 17.27 10.14
C VAL A 22 3.79 18.54 9.34
N GLY A 23 2.65 18.59 8.67
CA GLY A 23 2.20 19.77 7.91
C GLY A 23 0.69 19.88 7.92
N GLY A 24 0.15 21.07 8.21
CA GLY A 24 -1.30 21.33 8.25
C GLY A 24 -2.10 20.40 9.16
N GLY A 25 -1.49 19.89 10.25
CA GLY A 25 -2.12 18.92 11.15
C GLY A 25 -2.06 17.46 10.68
N PHE A 26 -1.47 17.21 9.53
CA PHE A 26 -1.27 15.85 8.99
C PHE A 26 0.11 15.31 9.36
N HIS A 27 0.20 14.00 9.58
CA HIS A 27 1.41 13.28 9.91
C HIS A 27 1.84 12.43 8.72
N GLU A 28 3.11 12.50 8.36
CA GLU A 28 3.69 11.79 7.23
C GLU A 28 3.41 10.27 7.28
N PHE A 29 3.71 9.62 8.41
CA PHE A 29 3.49 8.19 8.57
C PHE A 29 2.04 7.77 8.26
N ARG A 30 1.05 8.57 8.70
CA ARG A 30 -0.37 8.25 8.49
C ARG A 30 -0.79 8.28 7.03
N ILE A 31 -0.21 9.21 6.26
CA ILE A 31 -0.46 9.31 4.81
C ILE A 31 0.34 8.24 4.06
N ALA A 32 1.65 8.13 4.36
CA ALA A 32 2.55 7.18 3.72
C ALA A 32 2.06 5.72 3.84
N ARG A 33 1.54 5.33 5.02
CA ARG A 33 1.00 3.97 5.22
C ARG A 33 -0.18 3.65 4.32
N LYS A 34 -1.05 4.62 4.07
CA LYS A 34 -2.19 4.45 3.17
C LYS A 34 -1.76 4.39 1.71
N ILE A 35 -0.83 5.26 1.31
CA ILE A 35 -0.23 5.20 -0.04
C ILE A 35 0.44 3.84 -0.24
N GLY A 36 1.26 3.38 0.72
CA GLY A 36 1.92 2.07 0.67
C GLY A 36 0.93 0.90 0.54
N PHE A 37 -0.20 0.97 1.25
CA PHE A 37 -1.28 -0.01 1.11
C PHE A 37 -1.83 -0.05 -0.32
N TYR A 38 -2.12 1.11 -0.92
CA TYR A 38 -2.66 1.17 -2.28
C TYR A 38 -1.65 0.78 -3.35
N ILE A 39 -0.35 1.03 -3.13
CA ILE A 39 0.71 0.50 -4.01
C ILE A 39 0.68 -1.03 -3.99
N ALA A 40 0.68 -1.62 -2.78
CA ALA A 40 0.70 -3.07 -2.62
C ALA A 40 -0.53 -3.74 -3.26
N GLU A 41 -1.72 -3.17 -3.07
CA GLU A 41 -2.94 -3.68 -3.69
C GLU A 41 -2.92 -3.54 -5.22
N ALA A 42 -2.47 -2.40 -5.75
CA ALA A 42 -2.40 -2.18 -7.19
C ALA A 42 -1.40 -3.12 -7.87
N LEU A 43 -0.23 -3.37 -7.26
CA LEU A 43 0.79 -4.26 -7.81
C LEU A 43 0.33 -5.72 -7.91
N LYS A 44 -0.61 -6.16 -7.10
CA LYS A 44 -1.22 -7.50 -7.21
C LYS A 44 -1.93 -7.68 -8.55
N ASN A 45 -2.55 -6.62 -9.09
CA ASN A 45 -3.21 -6.66 -10.40
C ASN A 45 -2.22 -6.92 -11.55
N TYR A 46 -0.95 -6.62 -11.33
CA TYR A 46 0.15 -6.93 -12.26
C TYR A 46 0.80 -8.29 -11.98
N GLY A 47 0.24 -9.07 -11.04
CA GLY A 47 0.73 -10.39 -10.66
C GLY A 47 2.03 -10.37 -9.86
N CYS A 48 2.32 -9.27 -9.16
CA CYS A 48 3.44 -9.20 -8.24
C CYS A 48 3.10 -9.88 -6.90
N ASP A 49 4.09 -10.60 -6.35
CA ASP A 49 4.09 -11.00 -4.95
C ASP A 49 4.53 -9.79 -4.11
N THR A 50 3.57 -9.15 -3.45
CA THR A 50 3.82 -7.86 -2.77
C THR A 50 3.68 -8.00 -1.27
N VAL A 51 4.69 -7.57 -0.54
CA VAL A 51 4.73 -7.52 0.93
C VAL A 51 4.75 -6.06 1.37
N LEU A 52 3.80 -5.68 2.22
CA LEU A 52 3.76 -4.37 2.89
C LEU A 52 4.26 -4.54 4.32
N ILE A 53 5.30 -3.78 4.70
CA ILE A 53 5.89 -3.81 6.04
C ILE A 53 5.75 -2.46 6.74
N ASN A 54 5.83 -2.48 8.08
CA ASN A 54 5.70 -1.32 8.97
C ASN A 54 4.36 -0.57 8.83
N TYR A 55 3.30 -1.24 8.38
CA TYR A 55 1.98 -0.61 8.27
C TYR A 55 1.41 -0.20 9.63
N ASP A 56 1.72 -0.94 10.70
CA ASP A 56 1.22 -0.72 12.06
C ASP A 56 2.21 0.00 12.98
N ALA A 57 3.25 0.66 12.41
CA ALA A 57 4.29 1.37 13.16
C ALA A 57 5.10 0.45 14.11
N ASP A 58 5.31 -0.79 13.71
CA ASP A 58 5.88 -1.85 14.53
C ASP A 58 7.39 -2.08 14.31
N MET A 59 7.96 -1.51 13.23
CA MET A 59 9.35 -1.73 12.82
C MET A 59 10.17 -0.43 12.78
N TYR A 60 11.28 -0.39 13.51
CA TYR A 60 12.28 0.65 13.33
C TYR A 60 13.08 0.43 12.02
N LEU A 61 13.83 1.44 11.56
CA LEU A 61 14.58 1.40 10.29
C LEU A 61 15.47 0.16 10.16
N THR A 62 16.20 -0.20 11.20
CA THR A 62 17.09 -1.39 11.18
C THR A 62 16.32 -2.68 11.03
N ASP A 63 15.13 -2.78 11.62
CA ASP A 63 14.28 -3.97 11.52
C ASP A 63 13.72 -4.11 10.11
N ARG A 64 13.30 -2.99 9.49
CA ARG A 64 12.85 -2.95 8.09
C ARG A 64 13.95 -3.41 7.14
N ILE A 65 15.17 -2.87 7.30
CA ILE A 65 16.34 -3.26 6.51
C ILE A 65 16.67 -4.75 6.71
N ALA A 66 16.69 -5.22 7.95
CA ALA A 66 16.96 -6.63 8.27
C ALA A 66 15.90 -7.56 7.65
N TYR A 67 14.63 -7.18 7.73
CA TYR A 67 13.53 -7.93 7.11
C TYR A 67 13.72 -8.05 5.60
N VAL A 68 13.96 -6.91 4.91
CA VAL A 68 14.15 -6.90 3.45
C VAL A 68 15.37 -7.72 3.05
N ASN A 69 16.46 -7.63 3.81
CA ASN A 69 17.70 -8.34 3.50
C ASN A 69 17.67 -9.84 3.79
N ARG A 70 16.73 -10.30 4.63
CA ARG A 70 16.51 -11.72 4.89
C ARG A 70 15.71 -12.40 3.79
N GLU A 71 14.82 -11.64 3.17
CA GLU A 71 13.94 -12.10 2.11
C GLU A 71 14.54 -11.80 0.71
N ASN A 72 14.17 -12.59 -0.28
CA ASN A 72 14.63 -12.38 -1.67
C ASN A 72 13.62 -11.49 -2.42
N PHE A 73 13.76 -10.17 -2.29
CA PHE A 73 12.99 -9.19 -3.05
C PHE A 73 13.74 -8.75 -4.32
N ASP A 74 12.98 -8.48 -5.39
CA ASP A 74 13.51 -7.88 -6.62
C ASP A 74 13.61 -6.36 -6.48
N LEU A 75 12.69 -5.76 -5.70
CA LEU A 75 12.58 -4.33 -5.43
C LEU A 75 12.09 -4.11 -4.00
N ALA A 76 12.68 -3.12 -3.33
CA ALA A 76 12.17 -2.57 -2.09
C ALA A 76 11.96 -1.06 -2.22
N ALA A 77 10.77 -0.55 -1.96
CA ALA A 77 10.44 0.87 -2.01
C ALA A 77 9.93 1.36 -0.66
N GLU A 78 10.59 2.36 -0.09
CA GLU A 78 10.17 3.01 1.15
C GLU A 78 9.39 4.28 0.82
N ILE A 79 8.22 4.46 1.45
CA ILE A 79 7.27 5.53 1.14
C ILE A 79 7.38 6.62 2.18
N HIS A 80 7.61 7.84 1.73
CA HIS A 80 7.77 9.06 2.49
C HIS A 80 6.97 10.23 1.91
N LEU A 81 6.85 11.30 2.69
CA LEU A 81 6.44 12.63 2.26
C LEU A 81 7.54 13.63 2.62
N ASN A 82 7.93 14.44 1.66
CA ASN A 82 8.97 15.44 1.83
C ASN A 82 8.54 16.60 2.74
N ALA A 83 9.51 17.33 3.25
CA ALA A 83 9.33 18.58 4.00
C ALA A 83 10.56 19.50 3.82
N GLY A 84 10.39 20.79 4.04
CA GLY A 84 11.47 21.78 3.95
C GLY A 84 11.17 22.91 2.97
N GLY A 85 9.88 23.25 2.76
CA GLY A 85 9.44 24.41 1.99
C GLY A 85 9.51 24.22 0.47
N GLY A 86 9.62 22.98 0.00
CA GLY A 86 9.62 22.65 -1.43
C GLY A 86 8.24 22.30 -1.98
N THR A 87 8.19 21.92 -3.27
CA THR A 87 7.01 21.38 -3.94
C THR A 87 7.42 20.31 -4.96
N GLY A 88 6.52 19.35 -5.23
CA GLY A 88 6.72 18.31 -6.24
C GLY A 88 7.09 16.95 -5.69
N SER A 89 7.43 16.03 -6.57
CA SER A 89 7.82 14.66 -6.24
C SER A 89 9.26 14.39 -6.58
N GLU A 90 9.97 13.64 -5.75
CA GLU A 90 11.33 13.17 -6.03
C GLU A 90 11.53 11.75 -5.50
N VAL A 91 12.45 10.99 -6.08
CA VAL A 91 12.73 9.64 -5.66
C VAL A 91 14.22 9.43 -5.52
N TYR A 92 14.67 9.02 -4.35
CA TYR A 92 16.05 8.68 -4.08
C TYR A 92 16.33 7.22 -4.43
N TYR A 93 17.48 7.00 -5.07
CA TYR A 93 17.97 5.69 -5.48
C TYR A 93 19.43 5.51 -5.04
N LYS A 94 19.91 4.27 -5.00
CA LYS A 94 21.31 3.96 -4.68
C LYS A 94 22.21 4.53 -5.78
N HIS A 95 23.15 5.40 -5.43
CA HIS A 95 23.97 6.17 -6.38
C HIS A 95 24.70 5.30 -7.42
N THR A 96 24.91 4.04 -7.14
CA THR A 96 25.55 3.06 -8.05
C THR A 96 24.55 2.25 -8.89
N ASP A 97 23.21 2.44 -8.73
CA ASP A 97 22.19 1.66 -9.46
C ASP A 97 21.58 2.48 -10.61
N GLU A 98 22.13 2.37 -11.81
CA GLU A 98 21.58 3.02 -13.01
C GLU A 98 20.16 2.54 -13.36
N GLY A 99 19.82 1.29 -13.10
CA GLY A 99 18.43 0.81 -13.23
C GLY A 99 17.50 1.45 -12.23
N GLY A 100 17.96 1.59 -10.97
CA GLY A 100 17.25 2.33 -9.93
C GLY A 100 17.02 3.79 -10.28
N LYS A 101 18.00 4.47 -10.91
CA LYS A 101 17.87 5.83 -11.43
C LYS A 101 16.72 5.95 -12.43
N LYS A 102 16.66 5.05 -13.41
CA LYS A 102 15.60 5.06 -14.44
C LYS A 102 14.22 4.82 -13.82
N LEU A 103 14.11 3.88 -12.88
CA LEU A 103 12.86 3.60 -12.17
C LEU A 103 12.45 4.77 -11.29
N ALA A 104 13.39 5.38 -10.55
CA ALA A 104 13.16 6.54 -9.71
C ALA A 104 12.61 7.72 -10.52
N ALA A 105 13.24 8.04 -11.69
CA ALA A 105 12.77 9.08 -12.59
C ALA A 105 11.34 8.80 -13.09
N LYS A 106 11.03 7.56 -13.46
CA LYS A 106 9.70 7.18 -13.93
C LYS A 106 8.63 7.33 -12.85
N ILE A 107 8.94 6.95 -11.62
CA ILE A 107 8.00 7.10 -10.48
C ILE A 107 7.74 8.57 -10.17
N SER A 108 8.81 9.40 -10.08
CA SER A 108 8.68 10.83 -9.84
C SER A 108 7.82 11.51 -10.91
N ALA A 109 8.10 11.23 -12.19
CA ALA A 109 7.31 11.76 -13.31
C ALA A 109 5.84 11.29 -13.27
N GLY A 110 5.60 10.05 -12.91
CA GLY A 110 4.25 9.47 -12.75
C GLY A 110 3.43 10.20 -11.70
N ILE A 111 3.99 10.42 -10.51
CA ILE A 111 3.35 11.17 -9.43
C ILE A 111 3.10 12.61 -9.84
N ALA A 112 4.13 13.28 -10.39
CA ALA A 112 4.05 14.66 -10.84
C ALA A 112 2.95 14.86 -11.90
N LYS A 113 2.87 13.97 -12.89
CA LYS A 113 1.81 13.96 -13.90
C LYS A 113 0.43 13.77 -13.29
N THR A 114 0.30 12.84 -12.34
CA THR A 114 -0.97 12.47 -11.70
C THR A 114 -1.62 13.63 -10.97
N PHE A 115 -0.81 14.49 -10.36
CA PHE A 115 -1.29 15.60 -9.53
C PHE A 115 -0.96 16.99 -10.10
N SER A 116 -0.39 17.05 -11.31
CA SER A 116 0.06 18.30 -11.93
C SER A 116 1.07 19.05 -11.04
N LEU A 117 2.00 18.30 -10.46
CA LEU A 117 3.07 18.81 -9.61
C LEU A 117 4.39 18.94 -10.38
N ARG A 118 5.35 19.62 -9.76
CA ARG A 118 6.71 19.66 -10.24
C ARG A 118 7.33 18.27 -10.18
N ASP A 119 7.84 17.76 -11.30
CA ASP A 119 8.74 16.62 -11.33
C ASP A 119 10.16 17.06 -10.93
N ARG A 120 10.62 16.59 -9.77
CA ARG A 120 11.97 16.86 -9.27
C ARG A 120 12.93 15.73 -9.67
N GLY A 121 12.42 14.62 -10.19
CA GLY A 121 13.16 13.52 -10.78
C GLY A 121 13.85 12.58 -9.81
N ALA A 122 14.75 11.78 -10.35
CA ALA A 122 15.60 10.88 -9.60
C ALA A 122 16.71 11.64 -8.88
N LYS A 123 16.97 11.27 -7.62
CA LYS A 123 17.94 11.94 -6.73
C LYS A 123 18.92 10.96 -6.10
N THR A 124 20.12 11.45 -5.86
CA THR A 124 21.07 10.84 -4.93
C THR A 124 21.45 11.87 -3.87
N LYS A 125 21.75 11.38 -2.68
CA LYS A 125 22.33 12.18 -1.59
C LYS A 125 23.39 11.33 -0.92
N LEU A 126 24.60 11.83 -0.83
CA LEU A 126 25.70 11.11 -0.18
C LEU A 126 25.91 11.62 1.25
N ASN A 127 26.38 10.75 2.12
CA ASN A 127 26.86 11.09 3.46
C ASN A 127 28.34 11.49 3.39
N SER A 128 28.91 11.91 4.52
CA SER A 128 30.31 12.33 4.59
C SER A 128 31.35 11.24 4.26
N ALA A 129 30.95 9.97 4.32
CA ALA A 129 31.79 8.82 3.96
C ALA A 129 31.65 8.39 2.50
N GLY A 130 30.88 9.14 1.68
CA GLY A 130 30.66 8.85 0.24
C GLY A 130 29.62 7.75 -0.04
N GLY A 131 28.97 7.20 0.96
CA GLY A 131 27.84 6.28 0.78
C GLY A 131 26.49 7.00 0.70
N ASP A 132 25.44 6.31 0.29
CA ASP A 132 24.09 6.90 0.25
C ASP A 132 23.65 7.39 1.63
N TYR A 133 23.09 8.57 1.71
CA TYR A 133 22.66 9.21 2.96
C TYR A 133 21.55 8.42 3.66
N PHE A 134 20.51 8.05 2.90
CA PHE A 134 19.36 7.35 3.45
C PHE A 134 19.70 5.90 3.78
N GLY A 135 19.49 5.51 5.04
CA GLY A 135 19.85 4.19 5.56
C GLY A 135 19.16 3.04 4.81
N PHE A 136 17.88 3.20 4.46
CA PHE A 136 17.16 2.19 3.68
C PHE A 136 17.79 1.99 2.29
N VAL A 137 18.04 3.07 1.56
CA VAL A 137 18.67 3.03 0.22
C VAL A 137 20.07 2.43 0.30
N ARG A 138 20.86 2.83 1.31
CA ARG A 138 22.26 2.38 1.48
C ARG A 138 22.37 0.90 1.81
N SER A 139 21.53 0.41 2.73
CA SER A 139 21.75 -0.86 3.43
C SER A 139 20.89 -2.03 2.94
N VAL A 140 19.87 -1.75 2.14
CA VAL A 140 19.08 -2.80 1.48
C VAL A 140 19.88 -3.40 0.31
N ARG A 141 19.91 -4.74 0.21
CA ARG A 141 20.72 -5.46 -0.77
C ARG A 141 20.13 -5.50 -2.17
N CYS A 142 18.81 -5.66 -2.28
CA CYS A 142 18.12 -5.58 -3.58
C CYS A 142 18.05 -4.13 -4.07
N ARG A 143 17.52 -3.91 -5.29
CA ARG A 143 17.21 -2.56 -5.73
C ARG A 143 16.32 -1.87 -4.72
N SER A 144 16.72 -0.68 -4.27
CA SER A 144 16.02 0.05 -3.22
C SER A 144 15.78 1.50 -3.62
N LEU A 145 14.59 1.99 -3.30
CA LEU A 145 14.16 3.37 -3.55
C LEU A 145 13.59 3.97 -2.26
N LEU A 146 13.71 5.29 -2.11
CA LEU A 146 12.97 6.09 -1.14
C LEU A 146 12.17 7.14 -1.93
N ILE A 147 10.84 7.03 -1.81
CA ILE A 147 9.89 7.81 -2.61
C ILE A 147 9.33 8.94 -1.78
N GLU A 148 9.75 10.16 -2.08
CA GLU A 148 9.18 11.41 -1.53
C GLU A 148 8.01 11.82 -2.42
N THR A 149 6.80 11.43 -2.02
CA THR A 149 5.62 11.53 -2.89
C THR A 149 5.21 12.97 -3.18
N VAL A 150 5.10 13.78 -2.14
CA VAL A 150 4.74 15.21 -2.17
C VAL A 150 5.33 15.90 -0.95
N PHE A 151 5.35 17.24 -0.92
CA PHE A 151 5.75 17.99 0.29
C PHE A 151 4.56 18.15 1.24
N ILE A 152 4.69 17.59 2.46
CA ILE A 152 3.61 17.63 3.47
C ILE A 152 3.41 19.04 4.05
N ASP A 153 4.45 19.84 4.09
CA ASP A 153 4.42 21.24 4.56
C ASP A 153 3.93 22.23 3.48
N SER A 154 3.84 21.81 2.23
CA SER A 154 3.21 22.57 1.13
C SER A 154 1.71 22.27 1.07
N SER A 155 0.87 23.26 1.30
CA SER A 155 -0.60 23.10 1.22
C SER A 155 -1.07 22.74 -0.18
N SER A 156 -0.40 23.23 -1.23
CA SER A 156 -0.70 22.92 -2.63
C SER A 156 -0.40 21.46 -2.99
N ASP A 157 0.64 20.89 -2.40
CA ASP A 157 1.02 19.49 -2.60
C ASP A 157 0.16 18.57 -1.73
N ARG A 158 0.09 18.86 -0.44
CA ARG A 158 -0.58 18.04 0.57
C ARG A 158 -2.04 17.79 0.25
N LYS A 159 -2.80 18.79 -0.24
CA LYS A 159 -4.20 18.64 -0.63
C LYS A 159 -4.46 17.45 -1.57
N ASN A 160 -3.46 17.04 -2.35
CA ASN A 160 -3.57 15.92 -3.27
C ASN A 160 -3.60 14.56 -2.57
N VAL A 161 -3.11 14.47 -1.32
CA VAL A 161 -2.99 13.22 -0.55
C VAL A 161 -3.63 13.29 0.83
N GLU A 162 -4.34 14.37 1.16
CA GLU A 162 -5.09 14.51 2.42
C GLU A 162 -6.26 13.52 2.52
N THR A 163 -6.87 13.20 1.38
CA THR A 163 -8.02 12.29 1.30
C THR A 163 -7.59 10.87 0.93
N GLU A 164 -8.40 9.90 1.31
CA GLU A 164 -8.17 8.49 0.93
C GLU A 164 -8.16 8.29 -0.60
N ALA A 165 -9.02 9.02 -1.32
CA ALA A 165 -9.04 8.98 -2.78
C ALA A 165 -7.73 9.49 -3.40
N GLY A 166 -7.16 10.56 -2.84
CA GLY A 166 -5.85 11.08 -3.26
C GLY A 166 -4.71 10.12 -2.96
N GLN A 167 -4.70 9.51 -1.77
CA GLN A 167 -3.73 8.50 -1.37
C GLN A 167 -3.78 7.28 -2.28
N LYS A 168 -4.98 6.83 -2.62
CA LYS A 168 -5.20 5.74 -3.58
C LYS A 168 -4.67 6.09 -4.96
N LYS A 169 -5.02 7.27 -5.48
CA LYS A 169 -4.53 7.76 -6.78
C LYS A 169 -3.01 7.85 -6.83
N CYS A 170 -2.36 8.28 -5.74
CA CYS A 170 -0.90 8.29 -5.61
C CYS A 170 -0.34 6.86 -5.67
N GLY A 171 -0.88 5.94 -4.87
CA GLY A 171 -0.43 4.55 -4.83
C GLY A 171 -0.58 3.83 -6.18
N GLU A 172 -1.71 4.01 -6.86
CA GLU A 172 -1.96 3.46 -8.19
C GLU A 172 -0.98 4.00 -9.24
N SER A 173 -0.64 5.30 -9.17
CA SER A 173 0.35 5.92 -10.06
C SER A 173 1.74 5.34 -9.87
N ILE A 174 2.18 5.14 -8.61
CA ILE A 174 3.47 4.51 -8.29
C ILE A 174 3.49 3.07 -8.80
N ALA A 175 2.45 2.30 -8.53
CA ALA A 175 2.35 0.91 -8.99
C ALA A 175 2.38 0.79 -10.52
N ALA A 176 1.68 1.68 -11.24
CA ALA A 176 1.69 1.73 -12.69
C ALA A 176 3.09 2.06 -13.23
N SER A 177 3.81 3.01 -12.60
CA SER A 177 5.18 3.37 -12.98
C SER A 177 6.16 2.20 -12.78
N ILE A 178 6.03 1.45 -11.69
CA ILE A 178 6.81 0.23 -11.43
C ILE A 178 6.48 -0.84 -12.49
N ALA A 179 5.20 -1.08 -12.72
CA ALA A 179 4.75 -2.09 -13.69
C ALA A 179 5.26 -1.78 -15.10
N GLU A 180 5.13 -0.54 -15.55
CA GLU A 180 5.61 -0.11 -16.86
C GLU A 180 7.13 -0.26 -16.98
N PHE A 181 7.90 0.08 -15.93
CA PHE A 181 9.36 -0.06 -15.95
C PHE A 181 9.81 -1.51 -16.14
N TYR A 182 9.11 -2.44 -15.48
CA TYR A 182 9.43 -3.88 -15.57
C TYR A 182 8.68 -4.61 -16.69
N GLY A 183 7.93 -3.89 -17.54
CA GLY A 183 7.15 -4.50 -18.63
C GLY A 183 6.04 -5.43 -18.13
N LEU A 184 5.50 -5.17 -16.94
CA LEU A 184 4.43 -5.99 -16.37
C LEU A 184 3.09 -5.56 -16.98
N CYS A 185 2.35 -6.53 -17.49
CA CYS A 185 0.99 -6.29 -17.95
C CYS A 185 0.00 -6.60 -16.84
N VAL A 186 -1.13 -5.88 -16.83
CA VAL A 186 -2.25 -6.25 -15.97
C VAL A 186 -2.60 -7.69 -16.35
N LYS A 187 -2.50 -8.59 -15.40
CA LYS A 187 -2.97 -9.95 -15.60
C LYS A 187 -4.48 -9.87 -15.73
N ASN A 188 -4.99 -9.97 -16.94
CA ASN A 188 -6.40 -10.21 -17.21
C ASN A 188 -6.77 -11.62 -16.69
N GLU A 189 -6.75 -11.82 -15.40
CA GLU A 189 -7.67 -12.77 -14.84
C GLU A 189 -9.06 -12.09 -14.96
N PRO A 190 -10.10 -12.81 -15.45
CA PRO A 190 -11.45 -12.27 -15.36
C PRO A 190 -11.67 -11.94 -13.89
N GLN A 191 -11.80 -10.65 -13.62
CA GLN A 191 -11.83 -10.10 -12.26
C GLN A 191 -12.87 -10.89 -11.46
N LYS A 192 -12.41 -11.69 -10.51
CA LYS A 192 -13.24 -12.10 -9.36
C LYS A 192 -13.78 -10.90 -8.56
N VAL A 193 -13.35 -9.71 -8.90
CA VAL A 193 -13.82 -8.43 -8.32
C VAL A 193 -15.32 -8.19 -8.59
N ALA A 194 -15.85 -8.65 -9.73
CA ALA A 194 -17.29 -8.53 -10.00
C ALA A 194 -18.16 -9.42 -9.08
N GLN A 195 -17.59 -10.46 -8.46
CA GLN A 195 -18.35 -11.35 -7.58
C GLN A 195 -18.43 -10.87 -6.14
N TYR A 196 -17.53 -9.96 -5.72
CA TYR A 196 -17.49 -9.44 -4.34
C TYR A 196 -18.10 -8.04 -4.20
N ALA A 197 -18.13 -7.26 -5.30
CA ALA A 197 -18.76 -5.93 -5.34
C ALA A 197 -20.27 -5.96 -5.08
N ASP A 198 -20.87 -7.15 -5.00
CA ASP A 198 -22.29 -7.33 -4.88
C ASP A 198 -22.74 -7.98 -3.56
N ILE A 199 -21.82 -8.19 -2.60
CA ILE A 199 -22.20 -8.67 -1.26
C ILE A 199 -22.75 -7.50 -0.45
N ARG A 200 -23.98 -7.66 0.05
CA ARG A 200 -24.74 -6.65 0.79
C ARG A 200 -25.15 -7.18 2.16
N ALA A 201 -25.47 -6.29 3.07
CA ALA A 201 -26.11 -6.67 4.33
C ALA A 201 -27.40 -7.44 4.03
N GLY A 202 -27.61 -8.54 4.75
CA GLY A 202 -28.70 -9.50 4.55
C GLY A 202 -28.36 -10.68 3.64
N ASP A 203 -27.33 -10.60 2.78
CA ASP A 203 -26.91 -11.72 1.94
C ASP A 203 -26.43 -12.92 2.77
N ARG A 204 -26.65 -14.11 2.22
CA ARG A 204 -26.10 -15.35 2.79
C ARG A 204 -24.83 -15.74 2.03
N VAL A 205 -23.75 -15.98 2.77
CA VAL A 205 -22.42 -16.24 2.23
C VAL A 205 -21.80 -17.49 2.83
N LYS A 206 -20.86 -18.11 2.10
CA LYS A 206 -19.93 -19.15 2.58
C LYS A 206 -18.53 -18.57 2.70
N ILE A 207 -17.79 -18.96 3.75
CA ILE A 207 -16.38 -18.61 3.89
C ILE A 207 -15.54 -19.60 3.08
N ILE A 208 -14.79 -19.12 2.11
CA ILE A 208 -13.85 -19.90 1.30
C ILE A 208 -12.39 -19.67 1.70
N GLY A 209 -12.11 -18.55 2.41
CA GLY A 209 -10.78 -18.20 2.91
C GLY A 209 -10.30 -19.10 4.06
N LYS A 210 -9.01 -19.02 4.35
CA LYS A 210 -8.39 -19.79 5.44
C LYS A 210 -8.49 -19.09 6.80
N ASN A 211 -8.48 -17.75 6.79
CA ASN A 211 -8.39 -16.92 7.99
C ASN A 211 -9.53 -15.89 8.05
N TYR A 212 -9.90 -15.47 9.25
CA TYR A 212 -10.68 -14.26 9.49
C TYR A 212 -9.88 -13.01 9.08
N ALA A 213 -10.55 -11.87 8.95
CA ALA A 213 -9.87 -10.59 8.68
C ALA A 213 -8.88 -10.19 9.80
N THR A 214 -9.05 -10.74 11.01
CA THR A 214 -8.17 -10.61 12.18
C THR A 214 -6.92 -11.51 12.12
N GLY A 215 -6.78 -12.35 11.09
CA GLY A 215 -5.65 -13.27 10.92
C GLY A 215 -5.83 -14.66 11.53
N GLN A 216 -6.77 -14.85 12.44
CA GLN A 216 -7.04 -16.16 13.07
C GLN A 216 -7.62 -17.15 12.06
N ARG A 217 -7.24 -18.42 12.19
CA ARG A 217 -7.71 -19.50 11.30
C ARG A 217 -9.22 -19.73 11.46
N VAL A 218 -9.94 -19.81 10.35
CA VAL A 218 -11.36 -20.17 10.32
C VAL A 218 -11.50 -21.68 10.54
N PRO A 219 -12.22 -22.12 11.60
CA PRO A 219 -12.45 -23.55 11.84
C PRO A 219 -13.24 -24.20 10.69
N SER A 220 -12.97 -25.49 10.43
CA SER A 220 -13.60 -26.22 9.33
C SER A 220 -15.13 -26.24 9.44
N TRP A 221 -15.67 -26.41 10.64
CA TRP A 221 -17.13 -26.44 10.88
C TRP A 221 -17.82 -25.10 10.55
N VAL A 222 -17.11 -23.98 10.68
CA VAL A 222 -17.61 -22.63 10.27
C VAL A 222 -17.71 -22.55 8.76
N LYS A 223 -16.74 -23.07 8.02
CA LYS A 223 -16.71 -23.07 6.54
C LYS A 223 -17.82 -23.92 5.91
N LEU A 224 -18.29 -24.94 6.62
CA LEU A 224 -19.37 -25.80 6.15
C LEU A 224 -20.75 -25.14 6.19
N ARG A 225 -20.88 -24.04 6.93
CA ARG A 225 -22.15 -23.33 7.14
C ARG A 225 -22.24 -22.11 6.21
N THR A 226 -23.47 -21.65 5.99
CA THR A 226 -23.77 -20.35 5.42
C THR A 226 -23.96 -19.34 6.55
N HIS A 227 -23.51 -18.11 6.34
CA HIS A 227 -23.58 -17.01 7.28
C HIS A 227 -24.31 -15.83 6.67
N THR A 228 -25.03 -15.07 7.50
CA THR A 228 -25.71 -13.85 7.10
C THR A 228 -24.76 -12.67 7.26
N VAL A 229 -24.65 -11.83 6.25
CA VAL A 229 -23.88 -10.60 6.31
C VAL A 229 -24.64 -9.57 7.13
N ALA A 230 -24.07 -9.18 8.28
CA ALA A 230 -24.65 -8.15 9.15
C ALA A 230 -24.26 -6.73 8.69
N LYS A 231 -23.01 -6.55 8.26
CA LYS A 231 -22.46 -5.25 7.81
C LYS A 231 -21.40 -5.47 6.75
N VAL A 232 -21.29 -4.55 5.79
CA VAL A 232 -20.22 -4.55 4.78
C VAL A 232 -19.37 -3.28 4.94
N GLU A 233 -18.06 -3.44 4.87
CA GLU A 233 -17.04 -2.40 4.76
C GLU A 233 -16.25 -2.61 3.46
N PRO A 234 -15.46 -1.65 2.98
CA PRO A 234 -14.85 -1.71 1.64
C PRO A 234 -14.07 -2.98 1.29
N SER A 235 -13.50 -3.67 2.30
CA SER A 235 -12.70 -4.89 2.07
C SER A 235 -13.16 -6.12 2.86
N ARG A 236 -14.20 -5.98 3.73
CA ARG A 236 -14.63 -7.04 4.64
C ARG A 236 -16.10 -6.96 4.98
N ALA A 237 -16.68 -8.09 5.40
CA ALA A 237 -18.04 -8.17 5.91
C ALA A 237 -18.06 -8.77 7.32
N LEU A 238 -18.94 -8.26 8.17
CA LEU A 238 -19.25 -8.83 9.47
C LEU A 238 -20.32 -9.91 9.29
N LEU A 239 -20.05 -11.11 9.77
CA LEU A 239 -20.96 -12.25 9.70
C LEU A 239 -21.70 -12.42 11.02
N LYS A 240 -23.04 -12.41 10.96
CA LYS A 240 -23.93 -12.34 12.13
C LYS A 240 -23.75 -13.52 13.09
N GLU A 241 -23.76 -14.74 12.57
CA GLU A 241 -23.79 -15.97 13.39
C GLU A 241 -22.48 -16.23 14.14
N ILE A 242 -21.38 -15.64 13.68
CA ILE A 242 -20.05 -15.84 14.28
C ILE A 242 -19.45 -14.55 14.83
N ASN A 243 -20.15 -13.43 14.67
CA ASN A 243 -19.71 -12.08 15.06
C ASN A 243 -18.26 -11.79 14.68
N SER A 244 -17.87 -12.17 13.46
CA SER A 244 -16.49 -12.07 12.98
C SER A 244 -16.40 -11.43 11.63
N TRP A 245 -15.34 -10.63 11.44
CA TRP A 245 -15.02 -9.99 10.17
C TRP A 245 -14.29 -10.96 9.25
N VAL A 246 -14.75 -11.08 8.02
CA VAL A 246 -14.15 -11.87 6.94
C VAL A 246 -13.91 -10.98 5.75
N ARG A 247 -12.76 -11.14 5.07
CA ARG A 247 -12.47 -10.37 3.86
C ARG A 247 -13.49 -10.71 2.78
N LEU A 248 -13.91 -9.72 2.00
CA LEU A 248 -14.85 -9.96 0.89
C LEU A 248 -14.30 -10.98 -0.11
N SER A 249 -12.99 -10.96 -0.36
CA SER A 249 -12.29 -11.96 -1.20
C SER A 249 -12.39 -13.39 -0.69
N ASP A 250 -12.68 -13.58 0.58
CA ASP A 250 -12.78 -14.87 1.26
C ASP A 250 -14.23 -15.34 1.42
N LEU A 251 -15.19 -14.65 0.78
CA LEU A 251 -16.61 -14.96 0.82
C LEU A 251 -17.13 -15.38 -0.57
N LYS A 252 -18.07 -16.31 -0.58
CA LYS A 252 -18.85 -16.71 -1.76
C LYS A 252 -20.33 -16.50 -1.46
N LEU A 253 -21.02 -15.72 -2.32
CA LEU A 253 -22.47 -15.55 -2.24
C LEU A 253 -23.16 -16.91 -2.35
N ALA A 254 -24.05 -17.21 -1.42
CA ALA A 254 -24.84 -18.45 -1.39
C ALA A 254 -26.32 -18.19 -1.72
N ALA A 255 -26.90 -17.10 -1.20
CA ALA A 255 -28.28 -16.67 -1.49
C ALA A 255 -28.47 -15.18 -1.15
N ARG A 256 -29.48 -14.59 -1.77
CA ARG A 256 -30.00 -13.25 -1.42
C ARG A 256 -31.37 -13.38 -0.79
N PRO A 257 -31.73 -12.49 0.16
CA PRO A 257 -33.12 -12.42 0.63
C PRO A 257 -34.03 -12.05 -0.57
N SER A 258 -35.12 -12.77 -0.71
CA SER A 258 -36.16 -12.41 -1.68
C SER A 258 -36.75 -11.06 -1.28
N VAL A 259 -36.70 -10.08 -2.18
CA VAL A 259 -37.46 -8.84 -2.02
C VAL A 259 -38.92 -9.21 -2.24
N SER A 260 -39.71 -9.32 -1.19
CA SER A 260 -41.17 -9.34 -1.33
C SER A 260 -41.60 -7.95 -1.84
N VAL A 261 -41.90 -7.87 -3.13
CA VAL A 261 -42.63 -6.73 -3.67
C VAL A 261 -44.01 -6.82 -3.06
N GLY A 262 -44.26 -6.00 -2.03
CA GLY A 262 -45.59 -5.84 -1.50
C GLY A 262 -46.48 -5.24 -2.61
N SER A 263 -47.46 -5.99 -3.03
CA SER A 263 -48.55 -5.50 -3.88
C SER A 263 -49.30 -4.43 -3.07
N VAL A 264 -49.34 -3.22 -3.57
CA VAL A 264 -50.26 -2.18 -3.17
C VAL A 264 -51.48 -2.23 -4.10
#